data_86323f5187b93ab3312ad9bb166e2e79
#
_entry.id   86323f5187b93ab3312ad9bb166e2e79
#
_cell.length_a   1.000
_cell.length_b   1.000
_cell.length_c   1.000
_cell.angle_alpha   90.00
_cell.angle_beta   90.00
_cell.angle_gamma   90.00
#
_symmetry.space_group_name_H-M   'P 1'
#
loop_
_entity.id
_entity.type
_entity.pdbx_description
1 polymer ?
#
loop_
_entity_poly.entity_id
_entity_poly.type
_entity_poly.pdbx_seq_one_letter_code
_entity_poly.pdbx_strand_id
1 'polypeptide(L)'
;MNVIAVIPARGGSKGIPLKNLEKIEGKPLVAHTIDHAQQSGVIDRVIVNTDHDGIAAVAAEYGAEVLRRPDVMGSDSSEVDPLLIWTINEIEKSEAVDIVVLLYPTAPLRDVSAIARAINMVANEDYDSVLSLYRDSTYLWKTDGDTAQPTNYIPAKRAPRQLEGWNQWAENKALYVMKRDLLINTECRLGGKIGFVEMSKNESIDVDEPDDLELCRAIMRQRSSKN
;
A
#
# COMPACT_ATOMS: atom_id res chain seq x y z
N MET A 1 20.40 1.74 10.96
CA MET A 1 19.40 1.14 10.04
C MET A 1 18.64 2.31 9.43
N ASN A 2 18.61 2.39 8.12
CA ASN A 2 17.97 3.48 7.38
C ASN A 2 16.70 2.95 6.70
N VAL A 3 15.53 3.42 7.11
CA VAL A 3 14.20 2.99 6.69
C VAL A 3 13.58 4.05 5.79
N ILE A 4 13.37 3.70 4.52
CA ILE A 4 12.85 4.64 3.52
C ILE A 4 11.43 4.26 3.13
N ALA A 5 10.47 5.18 3.29
CA ALA A 5 9.13 5.01 2.73
C ALA A 5 9.05 5.60 1.32
N VAL A 6 8.53 4.83 0.41
CA VAL A 6 8.25 5.22 -0.97
C VAL A 6 6.74 5.25 -1.19
N ILE A 7 6.23 6.40 -1.63
CA ILE A 7 4.82 6.67 -1.91
C ILE A 7 4.67 6.97 -3.41
N PRO A 8 4.29 5.98 -4.23
CA PRO A 8 4.06 6.21 -5.65
C PRO A 8 2.73 6.95 -5.89
N ALA A 9 2.80 8.17 -6.38
CA ALA A 9 1.65 9.05 -6.57
C ALA A 9 1.66 9.71 -7.95
N ARG A 10 1.19 8.99 -8.98
CA ARG A 10 1.12 9.53 -10.35
C ARG A 10 -0.07 10.48 -10.53
N GLY A 11 0.03 11.40 -11.51
CA GLY A 11 -1.06 12.29 -11.91
C GLY A 11 -2.15 11.60 -12.74
N GLY A 12 -1.75 10.63 -13.58
CA GLY A 12 -2.66 9.86 -14.43
C GLY A 12 -3.40 8.75 -13.67
N SER A 13 -4.65 8.99 -13.26
CA SER A 13 -5.53 7.97 -12.64
C SER A 13 -6.77 7.78 -13.51
N LYS A 14 -7.17 6.51 -13.78
CA LYS A 14 -8.30 6.20 -14.69
C LYS A 14 -9.66 6.31 -14.02
N GLY A 15 -9.84 5.71 -12.84
CA GLY A 15 -11.13 5.68 -12.14
C GLY A 15 -11.52 7.05 -11.61
N ILE A 16 -10.58 7.76 -10.98
CA ILE A 16 -10.78 9.11 -10.43
C ILE A 16 -9.68 10.02 -10.97
N PRO A 17 -10.00 11.05 -11.79
CA PRO A 17 -8.99 12.01 -12.28
C PRO A 17 -8.25 12.67 -11.11
N LEU A 18 -6.91 12.74 -11.19
CA LEU A 18 -6.05 13.30 -10.14
C LEU A 18 -6.34 12.74 -8.74
N LYS A 19 -6.69 11.47 -8.65
CA LYS A 19 -7.08 10.76 -7.42
C LYS A 19 -6.24 11.12 -6.19
N ASN A 20 -4.93 11.25 -6.34
CA ASN A 20 -4.01 11.56 -5.25
C ASN A 20 -4.20 12.95 -4.63
N LEU A 21 -4.90 13.86 -5.34
CA LEU A 21 -5.28 15.20 -4.86
C LEU A 21 -6.72 15.27 -4.35
N GLU A 22 -7.53 14.21 -4.55
CA GLU A 22 -8.86 14.13 -4.00
C GLU A 22 -8.84 14.20 -2.48
N LYS A 23 -9.81 14.95 -1.91
CA LYS A 23 -9.82 15.23 -0.48
C LYS A 23 -10.78 14.33 0.29
N ILE A 24 -10.26 13.81 1.41
CA ILE A 24 -11.05 13.18 2.46
C ILE A 24 -10.85 14.02 3.73
N GLU A 25 -11.95 14.50 4.34
CA GLU A 25 -11.91 15.38 5.51
C GLU A 25 -10.95 16.58 5.33
N GLY A 26 -11.02 17.21 4.13
CA GLY A 26 -10.20 18.38 3.79
C GLY A 26 -8.75 18.10 3.39
N LYS A 27 -8.24 16.88 3.57
CA LYS A 27 -6.84 16.51 3.32
C LYS A 27 -6.73 15.66 2.05
N PRO A 28 -5.79 15.95 1.11
CA PRO A 28 -5.53 15.13 -0.09
C PRO A 28 -5.15 13.69 0.25
N LEU A 29 -5.52 12.72 -0.59
CA LEU A 29 -5.20 11.29 -0.41
C LEU A 29 -3.71 11.05 -0.17
N VAL A 30 -2.83 11.66 -0.97
CA VAL A 30 -1.38 11.51 -0.81
C VAL A 30 -0.91 12.02 0.56
N ALA A 31 -1.52 13.10 1.06
CA ALA A 31 -1.15 13.67 2.35
C ALA A 31 -1.53 12.78 3.55
N HIS A 32 -2.64 12.04 3.47
CA HIS A 32 -2.97 11.03 4.48
C HIS A 32 -1.86 9.98 4.60
N THR A 33 -1.32 9.52 3.47
CA THR A 33 -0.26 8.49 3.47
C THR A 33 1.08 9.05 3.96
N ILE A 34 1.41 10.30 3.64
CA ILE A 34 2.59 10.97 4.20
C ILE A 34 2.48 11.06 5.72
N ASP A 35 1.33 11.51 6.23
CA ASP A 35 1.08 11.57 7.67
C ASP A 35 1.21 10.19 8.35
N HIS A 36 0.67 9.13 7.73
CA HIS A 36 0.79 7.77 8.27
C HIS A 36 2.26 7.32 8.37
N ALA A 37 3.05 7.62 7.34
CA ALA A 37 4.48 7.31 7.34
C ALA A 37 5.20 8.03 8.49
N GLN A 38 4.98 9.34 8.64
CA GLN A 38 5.59 10.17 9.67
C GLN A 38 5.12 9.79 11.09
N GLN A 39 3.81 9.59 11.28
CA GLN A 39 3.22 9.21 12.57
C GLN A 39 3.64 7.82 13.04
N SER A 40 4.14 6.95 12.15
CA SER A 40 4.69 5.65 12.55
C SER A 40 5.90 5.77 13.48
N GLY A 41 6.63 6.88 13.36
CA GLY A 41 7.79 7.21 14.20
C GLY A 41 9.03 6.33 13.96
N VAL A 42 9.03 5.48 12.93
CA VAL A 42 10.08 4.49 12.66
C VAL A 42 10.59 4.53 11.19
N ILE A 43 10.18 5.55 10.45
CA ILE A 43 10.62 5.82 9.07
C ILE A 43 11.54 7.04 9.11
N ASP A 44 12.73 6.91 8.53
CA ASP A 44 13.73 7.99 8.52
C ASP A 44 13.45 9.02 7.43
N ARG A 45 12.98 8.59 6.26
CA ARG A 45 12.65 9.48 5.13
C ARG A 45 11.39 9.03 4.41
N VAL A 46 10.60 9.99 3.96
CA VAL A 46 9.37 9.76 3.18
C VAL A 46 9.55 10.35 1.80
N ILE A 47 9.57 9.51 0.78
CA ILE A 47 9.79 9.88 -0.61
C ILE A 47 8.49 9.73 -1.40
N VAL A 48 7.99 10.80 -1.99
CA VAL A 48 6.86 10.78 -2.92
C VAL A 48 7.38 10.78 -4.36
N ASN A 49 7.12 9.69 -5.08
CA ASN A 49 7.40 9.61 -6.51
C ASN A 49 6.22 10.12 -7.32
N THR A 50 6.39 11.20 -8.04
CA THR A 50 5.32 11.78 -8.87
C THR A 50 5.85 12.38 -10.16
N ASP A 51 4.98 12.39 -11.17
CA ASP A 51 5.11 13.08 -12.47
C ASP A 51 4.32 14.39 -12.49
N HIS A 52 3.55 14.72 -11.43
CA HIS A 52 2.58 15.82 -11.43
C HIS A 52 2.94 16.92 -10.43
N ASP A 53 2.94 18.20 -10.90
CA ASP A 53 3.35 19.36 -10.09
C ASP A 53 2.49 19.61 -8.87
N GLY A 54 1.15 19.44 -8.99
CA GLY A 54 0.23 19.62 -7.88
C GLY A 54 0.43 18.57 -6.78
N ILE A 55 0.76 17.32 -7.14
CA ILE A 55 1.08 16.26 -6.16
C ILE A 55 2.42 16.57 -5.50
N ALA A 56 3.41 17.03 -6.26
CA ALA A 56 4.71 17.43 -5.73
C ALA A 56 4.59 18.59 -4.73
N ALA A 57 3.76 19.59 -5.03
CA ALA A 57 3.52 20.71 -4.14
C ALA A 57 2.89 20.26 -2.82
N VAL A 58 1.86 19.39 -2.87
CA VAL A 58 1.24 18.81 -1.67
C VAL A 58 2.26 17.97 -0.89
N ALA A 59 3.06 17.13 -1.56
CA ALA A 59 4.05 16.30 -0.88
C ALA A 59 5.07 17.15 -0.09
N ALA A 60 5.58 18.23 -0.70
CA ALA A 60 6.49 19.17 -0.05
C ALA A 60 5.81 19.91 1.12
N GLU A 61 4.56 20.35 0.96
CA GLU A 61 3.78 21.01 2.02
C GLU A 61 3.62 20.13 3.26
N TYR A 62 3.45 18.82 3.06
CA TYR A 62 3.33 17.82 4.14
C TYR A 62 4.67 17.23 4.59
N GLY A 63 5.80 17.82 4.16
CA GLY A 63 7.14 17.47 4.64
C GLY A 63 7.74 16.19 4.07
N ALA A 64 7.20 15.68 2.96
CA ALA A 64 7.82 14.59 2.23
C ALA A 64 8.82 15.11 1.18
N GLU A 65 9.83 14.31 0.90
CA GLU A 65 10.75 14.58 -0.20
C GLU A 65 10.10 14.17 -1.53
N VAL A 66 10.31 14.98 -2.56
CA VAL A 66 9.77 14.73 -3.89
C VAL A 66 10.87 14.21 -4.81
N LEU A 67 10.66 13.00 -5.33
CA LEU A 67 11.50 12.46 -6.39
C LEU A 67 10.68 12.36 -7.68
N ARG A 68 11.05 13.17 -8.68
CA ARG A 68 10.39 13.18 -9.98
C ARG A 68 10.66 11.88 -10.72
N ARG A 69 9.60 11.11 -10.98
CA ARG A 69 9.75 9.87 -11.73
C ARG A 69 10.02 10.14 -13.21
N PRO A 70 10.84 9.31 -13.88
CA PRO A 70 10.98 9.35 -15.33
C PRO A 70 9.63 9.10 -16.03
N ASP A 71 9.39 9.78 -17.15
CA ASP A 71 8.13 9.65 -17.93
C ASP A 71 7.78 8.21 -18.29
N VAL A 72 8.81 7.41 -18.61
CA VAL A 72 8.65 5.96 -18.94
C VAL A 72 8.08 5.13 -17.78
N MET A 73 8.20 5.61 -16.54
CA MET A 73 7.67 4.97 -15.33
C MET A 73 6.32 5.56 -14.88
N GLY A 74 5.77 6.52 -15.61
CA GLY A 74 4.49 7.17 -15.34
C GLY A 74 3.30 6.53 -16.02
N SER A 75 3.50 5.54 -16.90
CA SER A 75 2.43 4.92 -17.68
C SER A 75 1.51 4.03 -16.81
N ASP A 76 0.30 3.77 -17.32
CA ASP A 76 -0.69 2.87 -16.66
C ASP A 76 -0.22 1.43 -16.53
N SER A 77 0.66 0.99 -17.42
CA SER A 77 1.26 -0.35 -17.42
C SER A 77 2.55 -0.45 -16.61
N SER A 78 3.00 0.66 -16.00
CA SER A 78 4.25 0.65 -15.22
C SER A 78 4.07 -0.15 -13.94
N GLU A 79 4.89 -1.17 -13.78
CA GLU A 79 4.98 -1.95 -12.56
C GLU A 79 5.64 -1.12 -11.45
N VAL A 80 5.29 -1.40 -10.20
CA VAL A 80 5.81 -0.63 -9.05
C VAL A 80 7.21 -1.07 -8.64
N ASP A 81 7.56 -2.34 -8.82
CA ASP A 81 8.87 -2.85 -8.38
C ASP A 81 10.04 -2.18 -9.11
N PRO A 82 10.02 -1.98 -10.44
CA PRO A 82 11.02 -1.17 -11.13
C PRO A 82 11.12 0.28 -10.63
N LEU A 83 9.99 0.89 -10.25
CA LEU A 83 9.99 2.23 -9.66
C LEU A 83 10.65 2.26 -8.28
N LEU A 84 10.39 1.24 -7.44
CA LEU A 84 11.07 1.11 -6.14
C LEU A 84 12.58 0.97 -6.33
N ILE A 85 13.02 0.06 -7.20
CA ILE A 85 14.45 -0.17 -7.50
C ILE A 85 15.10 1.13 -7.98
N TRP A 86 14.47 1.81 -8.94
CA TRP A 86 14.99 3.09 -9.42
C TRP A 86 15.08 4.13 -8.29
N THR A 87 14.06 4.24 -7.44
CA THR A 87 14.04 5.16 -6.30
C THR A 87 15.18 4.87 -5.32
N ILE A 88 15.38 3.61 -4.98
CA ILE A 88 16.46 3.21 -4.07
C ILE A 88 17.83 3.50 -4.68
N ASN A 89 18.04 3.21 -5.96
CA ASN A 89 19.27 3.54 -6.66
C ASN A 89 19.56 5.05 -6.69
N GLU A 90 18.52 5.90 -6.79
CA GLU A 90 18.71 7.37 -6.70
C GLU A 90 19.13 7.79 -5.29
N ILE A 91 18.54 7.23 -4.24
CA ILE A 91 18.87 7.53 -2.84
C ILE A 91 20.28 7.03 -2.51
N GLU A 92 20.66 5.85 -2.97
CA GLU A 92 21.95 5.22 -2.69
C GLU A 92 23.16 5.93 -3.36
N LYS A 93 22.91 6.95 -4.19
CA LYS A 93 23.99 7.87 -4.61
C LYS A 93 24.56 8.70 -3.45
N SER A 94 23.84 8.85 -2.35
CA SER A 94 24.19 9.68 -1.19
C SER A 94 24.25 8.93 0.14
N GLU A 95 23.42 7.90 0.32
CA GLU A 95 23.33 7.16 1.60
C GLU A 95 22.83 5.73 1.39
N ALA A 96 23.23 4.81 2.26
CA ALA A 96 22.79 3.42 2.21
C ALA A 96 21.34 3.28 2.69
N VAL A 97 20.59 2.33 2.11
CA VAL A 97 19.23 1.96 2.49
C VAL A 97 19.24 0.53 3.05
N ASP A 98 18.56 0.30 4.17
CA ASP A 98 18.46 -1.03 4.78
C ASP A 98 17.07 -1.65 4.54
N ILE A 99 16.01 -0.87 4.77
CA ILE A 99 14.62 -1.32 4.65
C ILE A 99 13.83 -0.35 3.76
N VAL A 100 13.06 -0.92 2.86
CA VAL A 100 12.14 -0.21 1.97
C VAL A 100 10.71 -0.45 2.40
N VAL A 101 9.93 0.62 2.51
CA VAL A 101 8.50 0.59 2.85
C VAL A 101 7.72 1.17 1.68
N LEU A 102 6.83 0.39 1.08
CA LEU A 102 5.92 0.86 0.05
C LEU A 102 4.56 1.16 0.68
N LEU A 103 4.07 2.39 0.50
CA LEU A 103 2.76 2.85 0.97
C LEU A 103 1.96 3.43 -0.20
N TYR A 104 0.86 2.78 -0.58
CA TYR A 104 -0.01 3.35 -1.61
C TYR A 104 -0.92 4.45 -1.04
N PRO A 105 -1.06 5.59 -1.74
CA PRO A 105 -1.99 6.66 -1.35
C PRO A 105 -3.45 6.21 -1.29
N THR A 106 -3.79 5.18 -2.05
CA THR A 106 -5.17 4.65 -2.17
C THR A 106 -5.68 3.93 -0.92
N ALA A 107 -4.86 3.77 0.14
CA ALA A 107 -5.26 3.19 1.42
C ALA A 107 -5.29 4.25 2.55
N PRO A 108 -6.22 5.23 2.50
CA PRO A 108 -6.24 6.35 3.45
C PRO A 108 -6.66 5.95 4.87
N LEU A 109 -7.25 4.77 5.05
CA LEU A 109 -7.74 4.26 6.35
C LEU A 109 -6.74 3.31 7.04
N ARG A 110 -5.52 3.15 6.47
CA ARG A 110 -4.45 2.27 6.97
C ARG A 110 -4.21 2.45 8.47
N ASP A 111 -4.05 1.33 9.18
CA ASP A 111 -3.56 1.34 10.56
C ASP A 111 -2.08 1.78 10.61
N VAL A 112 -1.84 2.92 11.24
CA VAL A 112 -0.48 3.47 11.40
C VAL A 112 0.41 2.52 12.21
N SER A 113 -0.14 1.87 13.25
CA SER A 113 0.62 0.95 14.08
C SER A 113 1.10 -0.29 13.34
N ALA A 114 0.40 -0.69 12.26
CA ALA A 114 0.81 -1.80 11.41
C ALA A 114 2.14 -1.52 10.68
N ILE A 115 2.45 -0.25 10.38
CA ILE A 115 3.72 0.15 9.75
C ILE A 115 4.89 -0.21 10.69
N ALA A 116 4.80 0.21 11.95
CA ALA A 116 5.86 -0.07 12.93
C ALA A 116 6.01 -1.58 13.21
N ARG A 117 4.89 -2.32 13.30
CA ARG A 117 4.92 -3.78 13.45
C ARG A 117 5.61 -4.46 12.28
N ALA A 118 5.26 -4.09 11.04
CA ALA A 118 5.83 -4.69 9.84
C ALA A 118 7.35 -4.41 9.71
N ILE A 119 7.78 -3.18 10.01
CA ILE A 119 9.20 -2.80 10.04
C ILE A 119 9.94 -3.62 11.11
N ASN A 120 9.38 -3.76 12.32
CA ASN A 120 9.98 -4.57 13.38
C ASN A 120 10.17 -6.04 12.97
N MET A 121 9.20 -6.63 12.27
CA MET A 121 9.30 -8.01 11.77
C MET A 121 10.49 -8.18 10.81
N VAL A 122 10.69 -7.24 9.88
CA VAL A 122 11.82 -7.29 8.93
C VAL A 122 13.15 -6.98 9.60
N ALA A 123 13.16 -6.01 10.54
CA ALA A 123 14.36 -5.56 11.19
C ALA A 123 14.89 -6.53 12.25
N ASN A 124 14.00 -7.18 13.03
CA ASN A 124 14.35 -7.86 14.27
C ASN A 124 13.86 -9.31 14.37
N GLU A 125 12.94 -9.78 13.48
CA GLU A 125 12.28 -11.09 13.61
C GLU A 125 12.58 -12.05 12.45
N ASP A 126 13.66 -11.77 11.67
CA ASP A 126 14.13 -12.62 10.59
C ASP A 126 13.12 -12.84 9.43
N TYR A 127 12.25 -11.86 9.15
CA TYR A 127 11.49 -11.81 7.91
C TYR A 127 12.25 -11.05 6.82
N ASP A 128 12.11 -11.48 5.57
CA ASP A 128 12.72 -10.81 4.42
C ASP A 128 11.78 -9.78 3.80
N SER A 129 10.48 -10.08 3.85
CA SER A 129 9.42 -9.15 3.46
C SER A 129 8.16 -9.35 4.29
N VAL A 130 7.35 -8.30 4.40
CA VAL A 130 6.07 -8.29 5.13
C VAL A 130 5.06 -7.49 4.32
N LEU A 131 3.83 -7.99 4.24
CA LEU A 131 2.72 -7.27 3.63
C LEU A 131 1.54 -7.15 4.59
N SER A 132 0.59 -6.28 4.27
CA SER A 132 -0.67 -6.20 5.00
C SER A 132 -1.75 -7.04 4.34
N LEU A 133 -2.48 -7.80 5.17
CA LEU A 133 -3.58 -8.66 4.75
C LEU A 133 -4.83 -8.39 5.61
N TYR A 134 -6.00 -8.74 5.08
CA TYR A 134 -7.23 -8.82 5.88
C TYR A 134 -7.91 -10.16 5.67
N ARG A 135 -8.68 -10.60 6.67
CA ARG A 135 -9.47 -11.84 6.56
C ARG A 135 -10.57 -11.67 5.53
N ASP A 136 -10.57 -12.54 4.54
CA ASP A 136 -11.60 -12.57 3.50
C ASP A 136 -12.38 -13.88 3.55
N SER A 137 -13.70 -13.79 3.36
CA SER A 137 -14.62 -14.94 3.31
C SER A 137 -15.35 -15.03 1.98
N THR A 138 -14.85 -14.35 0.94
CA THR A 138 -15.44 -14.31 -0.38
C THR A 138 -15.26 -15.64 -1.10
N TYR A 139 -16.34 -16.19 -1.66
CA TYR A 139 -16.33 -17.33 -2.55
C TYR A 139 -16.00 -16.83 -3.98
N LEU A 140 -14.83 -17.19 -4.49
CA LEU A 140 -14.33 -16.72 -5.77
C LEU A 140 -14.69 -17.68 -6.91
N TRP A 141 -15.00 -17.13 -8.07
CA TRP A 141 -15.34 -17.86 -9.30
C TRP A 141 -14.53 -17.34 -10.48
N LYS A 142 -14.21 -18.21 -11.42
CA LYS A 142 -13.74 -17.86 -12.75
C LYS A 142 -14.84 -18.17 -13.77
N THR A 143 -14.96 -17.32 -14.78
CA THR A 143 -15.90 -17.50 -15.88
C THR A 143 -15.15 -17.84 -17.17
N ASP A 144 -15.78 -18.67 -18.04
CA ASP A 144 -15.34 -18.96 -19.39
C ASP A 144 -16.61 -19.02 -20.27
N GLY A 145 -16.83 -17.96 -21.05
CA GLY A 145 -18.10 -17.72 -21.74
C GLY A 145 -19.26 -17.69 -20.75
N ASP A 146 -20.28 -18.52 -20.96
CA ASP A 146 -21.47 -18.64 -20.12
C ASP A 146 -21.30 -19.62 -18.94
N THR A 147 -20.13 -20.21 -18.77
CA THR A 147 -19.84 -21.16 -17.68
C THR A 147 -19.08 -20.50 -16.53
N ALA A 148 -19.25 -21.00 -15.32
CA ALA A 148 -18.55 -20.53 -14.11
C ALA A 148 -18.03 -21.68 -13.28
N GLN A 149 -16.84 -21.53 -12.71
CA GLN A 149 -16.20 -22.51 -11.86
C GLN A 149 -15.68 -21.85 -10.58
N PRO A 150 -15.87 -22.46 -9.38
CA PRO A 150 -15.32 -21.96 -8.14
C PRO A 150 -13.79 -22.12 -8.13
N THR A 151 -13.08 -21.17 -7.50
CA THR A 151 -11.61 -21.18 -7.48
C THR A 151 -11.01 -21.45 -6.10
N ASN A 152 -11.73 -21.12 -5.02
CA ASN A 152 -11.21 -21.19 -3.66
C ASN A 152 -12.04 -22.07 -2.72
N TYR A 153 -13.02 -22.82 -3.24
CA TYR A 153 -13.81 -23.76 -2.45
C TYR A 153 -14.43 -24.87 -3.32
N ILE A 154 -14.94 -25.92 -2.69
CA ILE A 154 -15.69 -27.00 -3.34
C ILE A 154 -17.17 -26.80 -3.04
N PRO A 155 -18.07 -26.60 -4.04
CA PRO A 155 -19.50 -26.33 -3.79
C PRO A 155 -20.20 -27.35 -2.90
N ALA A 156 -19.94 -28.64 -3.11
CA ALA A 156 -20.52 -29.72 -2.31
C ALA A 156 -20.02 -29.76 -0.85
N LYS A 157 -18.93 -29.04 -0.54
CA LYS A 157 -18.34 -28.95 0.82
C LYS A 157 -18.40 -27.51 1.35
N ARG A 158 -19.33 -26.71 0.81
CA ARG A 158 -19.49 -25.32 1.25
C ARG A 158 -19.92 -25.30 2.72
N ALA A 159 -19.05 -24.77 3.57
CA ALA A 159 -19.27 -24.63 5.00
C ALA A 159 -19.57 -23.16 5.37
N PRO A 160 -20.27 -22.90 6.49
CA PRO A 160 -20.39 -21.56 7.03
C PRO A 160 -19.00 -21.00 7.33
N ARG A 161 -18.78 -19.69 7.02
CA ARG A 161 -17.50 -19.01 7.23
C ARG A 161 -17.02 -18.96 8.69
N GLN A 162 -17.91 -19.27 9.64
CA GLN A 162 -17.62 -19.31 11.08
C GLN A 162 -16.95 -20.62 11.51
N LEU A 163 -16.88 -21.62 10.63
CA LEU A 163 -16.21 -22.88 10.97
C LEU A 163 -14.69 -22.70 11.01
N GLU A 164 -14.07 -23.35 11.98
CA GLU A 164 -12.62 -23.49 12.05
C GLU A 164 -12.08 -24.11 10.76
N GLY A 165 -11.01 -23.53 10.23
CA GLY A 165 -10.35 -23.97 8.99
C GLY A 165 -10.55 -23.07 7.77
N TRP A 166 -11.43 -22.06 7.81
CA TRP A 166 -11.44 -21.02 6.78
C TRP A 166 -10.30 -20.05 7.01
N ASN A 167 -9.13 -20.38 6.47
CA ASN A 167 -7.92 -19.57 6.58
C ASN A 167 -7.60 -18.90 5.23
N GLN A 168 -8.45 -17.94 4.83
CA GLN A 168 -8.27 -17.19 3.62
C GLN A 168 -8.05 -15.72 3.93
N TRP A 169 -7.06 -15.15 3.27
CA TRP A 169 -6.64 -13.78 3.42
C TRP A 169 -6.57 -13.10 2.07
N ALA A 170 -6.89 -11.83 2.03
CA ALA A 170 -6.73 -10.99 0.85
C ALA A 170 -5.65 -9.93 1.09
N GLU A 171 -4.86 -9.69 0.05
CA GLU A 171 -3.90 -8.61 0.00
C GLU A 171 -4.64 -7.30 -0.21
N ASN A 172 -4.37 -6.30 0.66
CA ASN A 172 -5.07 -5.03 0.65
C ASN A 172 -4.26 -3.88 0.04
N LYS A 173 -3.06 -4.16 -0.44
CA LYS A 173 -2.14 -3.18 -1.05
C LYS A 173 -1.75 -1.99 -0.13
N ALA A 174 -2.14 -2.01 1.14
CA ALA A 174 -1.94 -0.85 2.00
C ALA A 174 -0.48 -0.67 2.42
N LEU A 175 0.25 -1.77 2.64
CA LEU A 175 1.61 -1.76 3.21
C LEU A 175 2.43 -2.93 2.71
N TYR A 176 3.66 -2.65 2.29
CA TYR A 176 4.72 -3.63 2.07
C TYR A 176 6.00 -3.12 2.69
N VAL A 177 6.72 -4.00 3.38
CA VAL A 177 8.04 -3.74 3.95
C VAL A 177 8.98 -4.84 3.49
N MET A 178 10.16 -4.49 3.03
CA MET A 178 11.14 -5.46 2.56
C MET A 178 12.57 -5.03 2.86
N LYS A 179 13.45 -6.00 3.01
CA LYS A 179 14.90 -5.75 2.99
C LYS A 179 15.29 -5.18 1.64
N ARG A 180 16.14 -4.18 1.64
CA ARG A 180 16.72 -3.59 0.40
C ARG A 180 17.33 -4.66 -0.49
N ASP A 181 18.13 -5.57 0.08
CA ASP A 181 18.83 -6.61 -0.69
C ASP A 181 17.88 -7.61 -1.33
N LEU A 182 16.75 -7.93 -0.70
CA LEU A 182 15.70 -8.74 -1.32
C LEU A 182 15.21 -8.06 -2.60
N LEU A 183 14.77 -6.79 -2.48
CA LEU A 183 14.21 -6.03 -3.61
C LEU A 183 15.19 -5.95 -4.79
N ILE A 184 16.45 -5.62 -4.53
CA ILE A 184 17.45 -5.45 -5.58
C ILE A 184 17.86 -6.79 -6.22
N ASN A 185 17.99 -7.87 -5.43
CA ASN A 185 18.46 -9.15 -5.94
C ASN A 185 17.38 -9.97 -6.66
N THR A 186 16.12 -9.77 -6.30
CA THR A 186 14.99 -10.54 -6.86
C THR A 186 14.07 -9.72 -7.78
N GLU A 187 14.31 -8.41 -7.85
CA GLU A 187 13.46 -7.45 -8.58
C GLU A 187 11.98 -7.52 -8.16
N CYS A 188 11.73 -7.96 -6.92
CA CYS A 188 10.38 -8.15 -6.38
C CYS A 188 10.31 -7.71 -4.92
N ARG A 189 9.25 -6.96 -4.57
CA ARG A 189 8.98 -6.49 -3.21
C ARG A 189 8.60 -7.61 -2.22
N LEU A 190 8.23 -8.79 -2.72
CA LEU A 190 7.85 -9.93 -1.90
C LEU A 190 8.74 -11.14 -2.24
N GLY A 191 9.31 -11.75 -1.22
CA GLY A 191 10.17 -12.93 -1.36
C GLY A 191 10.78 -13.34 -0.04
N GLY A 192 11.62 -14.38 -0.09
CA GLY A 192 12.24 -14.96 1.09
C GLY A 192 11.22 -15.48 2.10
N LYS A 193 11.46 -15.24 3.37
CA LYS A 193 10.49 -15.52 4.45
C LYS A 193 9.48 -14.36 4.51
N ILE A 194 8.28 -14.59 3.98
CA ILE A 194 7.23 -13.57 3.90
C ILE A 194 6.38 -13.60 5.18
N GLY A 195 6.33 -12.48 5.89
CA GLY A 195 5.42 -12.25 7.02
C GLY A 195 4.20 -11.43 6.63
N PHE A 196 3.26 -11.27 7.56
CA PHE A 196 2.13 -10.37 7.34
C PHE A 196 1.69 -9.66 8.63
N VAL A 197 1.06 -8.51 8.45
CA VAL A 197 0.32 -7.80 9.49
C VAL A 197 -1.17 -7.78 9.12
N GLU A 198 -2.01 -8.11 10.09
CA GLU A 198 -3.47 -8.08 9.90
C GLU A 198 -3.99 -6.65 10.02
N MET A 199 -4.85 -6.27 9.08
CA MET A 199 -5.68 -5.07 9.13
C MET A 199 -7.15 -5.45 9.09
N SER A 200 -8.02 -4.63 9.67
CA SER A 200 -9.47 -4.80 9.52
C SER A 200 -9.91 -4.53 8.09
N LYS A 201 -11.11 -5.00 7.73
CA LYS A 201 -11.67 -4.76 6.40
C LYS A 201 -11.84 -3.26 6.09
N ASN A 202 -12.18 -2.44 7.08
CA ASN A 202 -12.31 -0.99 6.90
C ASN A 202 -10.95 -0.31 6.67
N GLU A 203 -9.88 -0.80 7.30
CA GLU A 203 -8.51 -0.29 7.10
C GLU A 203 -7.90 -0.76 5.77
N SER A 204 -8.56 -1.72 5.12
CA SER A 204 -8.11 -2.37 3.89
C SER A 204 -8.84 -1.86 2.64
N ILE A 205 -9.57 -0.75 2.74
CA ILE A 205 -10.24 -0.15 1.58
C ILE A 205 -9.18 0.49 0.67
N ASP A 206 -9.16 0.03 -0.58
CA ASP A 206 -8.33 0.58 -1.67
C ASP A 206 -9.21 1.50 -2.51
N VAL A 207 -8.90 2.79 -2.56
CA VAL A 207 -9.67 3.78 -3.31
C VAL A 207 -9.31 3.68 -4.79
N ASP A 208 -10.13 3.01 -5.59
CA ASP A 208 -9.97 2.92 -7.03
C ASP A 208 -11.10 3.63 -7.79
N GLU A 209 -12.33 3.58 -7.28
CA GLU A 209 -13.53 4.15 -7.87
C GLU A 209 -14.17 5.23 -6.97
N PRO A 210 -15.06 6.10 -7.50
CA PRO A 210 -15.71 7.13 -6.71
C PRO A 210 -16.46 6.61 -5.47
N ASP A 211 -17.06 5.42 -5.55
CA ASP A 211 -17.79 4.81 -4.43
C ASP A 211 -16.87 4.44 -3.27
N ASP A 212 -15.63 4.02 -3.56
CA ASP A 212 -14.61 3.74 -2.53
C ASP A 212 -14.24 5.02 -1.78
N LEU A 213 -14.11 6.13 -2.53
CA LEU A 213 -13.81 7.44 -1.96
C LEU A 213 -14.92 7.92 -1.02
N GLU A 214 -16.17 7.79 -1.41
CA GLU A 214 -17.33 8.13 -0.56
C GLU A 214 -17.39 7.23 0.69
N LEU A 215 -17.11 5.94 0.55
CA LEU A 215 -17.05 5.02 1.68
C LEU A 215 -15.95 5.43 2.66
N CYS A 216 -14.75 5.77 2.18
CA CYS A 216 -13.68 6.29 3.02
C CYS A 216 -14.07 7.58 3.74
N ARG A 217 -14.72 8.53 3.04
CA ARG A 217 -15.26 9.77 3.64
C ARG A 217 -16.24 9.48 4.78
N ALA A 218 -17.17 8.56 4.57
CA ALA A 218 -18.15 8.18 5.58
C ALA A 218 -17.50 7.57 6.84
N ILE A 219 -16.53 6.69 6.64
CA ILE A 219 -15.81 6.04 7.75
C ILE A 219 -14.95 7.05 8.54
N MET A 220 -14.26 7.97 7.87
CA MET A 220 -13.46 8.99 8.55
C MET A 220 -14.33 9.94 9.37
N ARG A 221 -15.46 10.42 8.82
CA ARG A 221 -16.44 11.22 9.58
C ARG A 221 -16.91 10.50 10.83
N GLN A 222 -17.21 9.21 10.73
CA GLN A 222 -17.64 8.42 11.88
C GLN A 222 -16.52 8.28 12.94
N ARG A 223 -15.26 8.15 12.53
CA ARG A 223 -14.12 8.13 13.45
C ARG A 223 -13.94 9.46 14.17
N SER A 224 -14.02 10.59 13.43
CA SER A 224 -13.89 11.95 14.00
C SER A 224 -15.02 12.31 14.97
N SER A 225 -16.23 11.77 14.78
CA SER A 225 -17.37 12.03 15.68
C SER A 225 -17.35 11.24 17.00
N LYS A 226 -16.44 10.28 17.13
CA LYS A 226 -16.29 9.44 18.34
C LYS A 226 -15.14 9.86 19.24
N ASN A 227 -14.29 10.78 18.77
CA ASN A 227 -13.19 11.41 19.50
C ASN A 227 -13.60 12.81 19.99
#